data_d69f331989e48a78e7c7804c035b9303
#
_entry.id   d69f331989e48a78e7c7804c035b9303
#
_cell.length_a   1.000
_cell.length_b   1.000
_cell.length_c   1.000
_cell.angle_alpha   90.00
_cell.angle_beta   90.00
_cell.angle_gamma   90.00
#
_symmetry.space_group_name_H-M   'P 1'
#
loop_
_entity.id
_entity.type
_entity.pdbx_description
1 polymer ?
#
loop_
_entity_poly.entity_id
_entity_poly.type
_entity_poly.pdbx_seq_one_letter_code
_entity_poly.pdbx_strand_id
1 'polypeptide(L)'
;MLYEIQCDRFISNGQPRPPIRFNSGLNVVLGGRNADNSVGKSTFMLIIDFAFGGETYAKSQTALHIGNHLIKFAFKFAETLYYFSRDVVNANTVNVCDANYNVQSTLSIDNFRKKLRELYNITLRNGSFRGIVGPYFRIAEIENHNSLKPLHAFPSQKTIDAIVALEKLFDEYWHIEEYKDVLKKREEKLKAHNAARKQALLPNSVTTKTAYKRNTTEIERLEKELEELTLQTDRDLSKENTEEADQVSEIKGKI
;
A
#
# COMPACT_ATOMS: atom_id res chain seq x y z
N MET A 1 -15.12 -15.57 15.79
CA MET A 1 -14.78 -16.59 14.76
C MET A 1 -15.96 -16.76 13.80
N LEU A 2 -15.71 -17.22 12.57
CA LEU A 2 -16.80 -17.66 11.70
C LEU A 2 -17.56 -18.79 12.40
N TYR A 3 -18.87 -18.68 12.47
CA TYR A 3 -19.72 -19.63 13.21
C TYR A 3 -20.52 -20.56 12.30
N GLU A 4 -21.15 -20.00 11.26
CA GLU A 4 -21.87 -20.82 10.29
C GLU A 4 -21.89 -20.21 8.89
N ILE A 5 -22.05 -21.05 7.89
CA ILE A 5 -22.28 -20.68 6.49
C ILE A 5 -23.47 -21.49 5.95
N GLN A 6 -24.34 -20.86 5.18
CA GLN A 6 -25.42 -21.54 4.47
C GLN A 6 -25.71 -20.86 3.13
N CYS A 7 -26.28 -21.64 2.21
CA CYS A 7 -26.78 -21.14 0.93
C CYS A 7 -27.93 -22.02 0.46
N ASP A 8 -29.06 -21.42 0.16
CA ASP A 8 -30.28 -22.11 -0.24
C ASP A 8 -30.13 -22.82 -1.62
N ARG A 9 -29.12 -22.43 -2.42
CA ARG A 9 -28.80 -23.07 -3.71
C ARG A 9 -27.86 -24.28 -3.59
N PHE A 10 -27.32 -24.55 -2.41
CA PHE A 10 -26.49 -25.73 -2.20
C PHE A 10 -27.39 -26.94 -1.87
N ILE A 11 -27.67 -27.72 -2.90
CA ILE A 11 -28.63 -28.83 -2.83
C ILE A 11 -27.86 -30.14 -2.68
N SER A 12 -28.37 -31.02 -1.82
CA SER A 12 -27.94 -32.39 -1.70
C SER A 12 -29.18 -33.29 -1.62
N ASN A 13 -29.25 -34.29 -2.46
CA ASN A 13 -30.42 -35.20 -2.53
C ASN A 13 -31.75 -34.45 -2.71
N GLY A 14 -31.78 -33.40 -3.54
CA GLY A 14 -32.97 -32.63 -3.83
C GLY A 14 -33.40 -31.63 -2.74
N GLN A 15 -32.67 -31.55 -1.64
CA GLN A 15 -32.93 -30.62 -0.53
C GLN A 15 -31.78 -29.65 -0.32
N PRO A 16 -32.06 -28.42 0.12
CA PRO A 16 -31.01 -27.50 0.53
C PRO A 16 -30.14 -28.11 1.63
N ARG A 17 -28.83 -27.94 1.53
CA ARG A 17 -27.92 -28.41 2.58
C ARG A 17 -28.15 -27.64 3.88
N PRO A 18 -28.10 -28.30 5.03
CA PRO A 18 -28.15 -27.58 6.31
C PRO A 18 -26.99 -26.66 6.49
N PRO A 19 -27.10 -25.63 7.36
CA PRO A 19 -26.01 -24.74 7.68
C PRO A 19 -24.77 -25.51 8.14
N ILE A 20 -23.62 -25.17 7.59
CA ILE A 20 -22.33 -25.72 8.00
C ILE A 20 -21.83 -24.89 9.17
N ARG A 21 -21.71 -25.52 10.34
CA ARG A 21 -21.25 -24.88 11.58
C ARG A 21 -19.79 -25.18 11.85
N PHE A 22 -19.10 -24.16 12.37
CA PHE A 22 -17.70 -24.23 12.75
C PHE A 22 -17.55 -24.27 14.27
N ASN A 23 -16.64 -25.09 14.72
CA ASN A 23 -16.24 -25.18 16.12
C ASN A 23 -14.96 -24.39 16.38
N SER A 24 -14.68 -24.07 17.63
CA SER A 24 -13.37 -23.53 18.01
C SER A 24 -12.27 -24.59 17.76
N GLY A 25 -11.11 -24.14 17.26
CA GLY A 25 -10.00 -25.02 16.93
C GLY A 25 -10.08 -25.59 15.51
N LEU A 26 -9.65 -26.83 15.35
CA LEU A 26 -9.53 -27.50 14.06
C LEU A 26 -10.89 -27.92 13.50
N ASN A 27 -11.20 -27.49 12.28
CA ASN A 27 -12.35 -27.93 11.50
C ASN A 27 -11.83 -28.66 10.27
N VAL A 28 -12.28 -29.91 10.03
CA VAL A 28 -11.80 -30.74 8.95
C VAL A 28 -12.93 -31.01 7.95
N VAL A 29 -12.68 -30.70 6.68
CA VAL A 29 -13.61 -31.01 5.57
C VAL A 29 -13.14 -32.28 4.88
N LEU A 30 -13.88 -33.36 5.04
CA LEU A 30 -13.58 -34.66 4.43
C LEU A 30 -14.31 -34.81 3.10
N GLY A 31 -13.70 -35.53 2.18
CA GLY A 31 -14.37 -36.05 0.98
C GLY A 31 -15.17 -37.31 1.29
N GLY A 32 -16.03 -37.71 0.36
CA GLY A 32 -16.75 -38.99 0.44
C GLY A 32 -15.82 -40.22 0.39
N ARG A 33 -16.34 -41.40 0.75
CA ARG A 33 -15.56 -42.65 0.80
C ARG A 33 -15.15 -43.18 -0.58
N ASN A 34 -15.79 -42.73 -1.65
CA ASN A 34 -15.62 -43.25 -3.02
C ASN A 34 -14.68 -42.40 -3.88
N ALA A 35 -13.64 -41.82 -3.31
CA ALA A 35 -12.69 -40.95 -4.02
C ALA A 35 -13.36 -39.77 -4.76
N ASP A 36 -14.49 -39.30 -4.26
CA ASP A 36 -15.23 -38.13 -4.79
C ASP A 36 -14.41 -36.84 -4.61
N ASN A 37 -13.38 -36.70 -5.43
CA ASN A 37 -12.45 -35.55 -5.34
C ASN A 37 -13.07 -34.23 -5.79
N SER A 38 -14.23 -34.27 -6.47
CA SER A 38 -14.93 -33.08 -7.01
C SER A 38 -16.04 -32.55 -6.10
N VAL A 39 -16.08 -32.88 -4.81
CA VAL A 39 -17.19 -32.54 -3.90
C VAL A 39 -17.18 -31.11 -3.39
N GLY A 40 -16.56 -30.18 -4.12
CA GLY A 40 -16.65 -28.77 -3.78
C GLY A 40 -15.81 -28.34 -2.57
N LYS A 41 -14.79 -29.12 -2.15
CA LYS A 41 -13.91 -28.74 -1.03
C LYS A 41 -13.20 -27.40 -1.27
N SER A 42 -12.62 -27.25 -2.46
CA SER A 42 -11.96 -25.98 -2.84
C SER A 42 -12.96 -24.83 -2.96
N THR A 43 -14.12 -25.09 -3.55
CA THR A 43 -15.22 -24.12 -3.62
C THR A 43 -15.68 -23.68 -2.23
N PHE A 44 -15.75 -24.62 -1.27
CA PHE A 44 -16.10 -24.28 0.11
C PHE A 44 -15.06 -23.33 0.76
N MET A 45 -13.77 -23.56 0.51
CA MET A 45 -12.72 -22.64 0.96
C MET A 45 -12.84 -21.26 0.31
N LEU A 46 -13.23 -21.17 -0.97
CA LEU A 46 -13.52 -19.88 -1.63
C LEU A 46 -14.72 -19.18 -0.98
N ILE A 47 -15.76 -19.94 -0.56
CA ILE A 47 -16.92 -19.36 0.12
C ILE A 47 -16.54 -18.85 1.51
N ILE A 48 -15.66 -19.55 2.23
CA ILE A 48 -15.11 -19.05 3.50
C ILE A 48 -14.35 -17.75 3.24
N ASP A 49 -13.47 -17.70 2.25
CA ASP A 49 -12.77 -16.45 1.86
C ASP A 49 -13.75 -15.33 1.52
N PHE A 50 -14.85 -15.65 0.81
CA PHE A 50 -15.90 -14.70 0.47
C PHE A 50 -16.62 -14.14 1.70
N ALA A 51 -16.89 -14.96 2.71
CA ALA A 51 -17.44 -14.54 3.99
C ALA A 51 -16.48 -13.60 4.76
N PHE A 52 -15.16 -13.75 4.57
CA PHE A 52 -14.14 -12.83 5.09
C PHE A 52 -13.85 -11.63 4.17
N GLY A 53 -14.76 -11.34 3.23
CA GLY A 53 -14.65 -10.18 2.35
C GLY A 53 -13.73 -10.39 1.13
N GLY A 54 -13.39 -11.65 0.78
CA GLY A 54 -12.72 -11.98 -0.48
C GLY A 54 -13.63 -11.80 -1.70
N GLU A 55 -13.08 -11.87 -2.90
CA GLU A 55 -13.84 -11.64 -4.14
C GLU A 55 -13.73 -12.82 -5.12
N THR A 56 -12.81 -13.74 -4.88
CA THR A 56 -12.48 -14.82 -5.82
C THR A 56 -13.67 -15.73 -6.08
N TYR A 57 -14.47 -16.05 -5.04
CA TYR A 57 -15.65 -16.88 -5.20
C TYR A 57 -16.65 -16.31 -6.21
N ALA A 58 -16.98 -15.04 -6.11
CA ALA A 58 -17.94 -14.38 -7.01
C ALA A 58 -17.51 -14.44 -8.49
N LYS A 59 -16.22 -14.55 -8.77
CA LYS A 59 -15.62 -14.66 -10.12
C LYS A 59 -15.34 -16.11 -10.53
N SER A 60 -15.59 -17.09 -9.66
CA SER A 60 -15.29 -18.50 -9.92
C SER A 60 -16.29 -19.12 -10.92
N GLN A 61 -15.83 -20.12 -11.66
CA GLN A 61 -16.68 -20.88 -12.58
C GLN A 61 -17.86 -21.51 -11.85
N THR A 62 -17.67 -21.96 -10.61
CA THR A 62 -18.75 -22.53 -9.79
C THR A 62 -19.84 -21.52 -9.49
N ALA A 63 -19.46 -20.30 -9.10
CA ALA A 63 -20.43 -19.25 -8.82
C ALA A 63 -21.22 -18.84 -10.07
N LEU A 64 -20.52 -18.73 -11.21
CA LEU A 64 -21.15 -18.46 -12.50
C LEU A 64 -22.11 -19.56 -12.94
N HIS A 65 -21.79 -20.83 -12.71
CA HIS A 65 -22.64 -21.96 -13.05
C HIS A 65 -23.90 -22.04 -12.17
N ILE A 66 -23.80 -21.74 -10.88
CA ILE A 66 -24.95 -21.70 -9.95
C ILE A 66 -25.85 -20.51 -10.26
N GLY A 67 -25.30 -19.44 -10.86
CA GLY A 67 -26.01 -18.21 -11.14
C GLY A 67 -26.17 -17.33 -9.89
N ASN A 68 -27.21 -16.47 -9.92
CA ASN A 68 -27.45 -15.57 -8.79
C ASN A 68 -27.85 -16.34 -7.52
N HIS A 69 -27.09 -16.13 -6.46
CA HIS A 69 -27.36 -16.72 -5.14
C HIS A 69 -26.74 -15.89 -4.02
N LEU A 70 -27.26 -16.14 -2.83
CA LEU A 70 -26.90 -15.44 -1.61
C LEU A 70 -26.14 -16.38 -0.68
N ILE A 71 -24.95 -15.96 -0.25
CA ILE A 71 -24.22 -16.64 0.83
C ILE A 71 -24.60 -15.96 2.14
N LYS A 72 -25.21 -16.73 3.05
CA LYS A 72 -25.56 -16.35 4.40
C LYS A 72 -24.51 -16.88 5.35
N PHE A 73 -24.04 -16.08 6.29
CA PHE A 73 -23.00 -16.48 7.24
C PHE A 73 -23.10 -15.70 8.54
N ALA A 74 -22.64 -16.32 9.62
CA ALA A 74 -22.61 -15.68 10.93
C ALA A 74 -21.20 -15.76 11.54
N PHE A 75 -20.85 -14.72 12.28
CA PHE A 75 -19.67 -14.69 13.13
C PHE A 75 -20.07 -14.68 14.59
N LYS A 76 -19.35 -15.43 15.44
CA LYS A 76 -19.48 -15.39 16.89
C LYS A 76 -18.28 -14.67 17.50
N PHE A 77 -18.54 -13.62 18.28
CA PHE A 77 -17.55 -12.92 19.10
C PHE A 77 -18.04 -12.87 20.54
N ALA A 78 -17.27 -13.42 21.43
CA ALA A 78 -17.73 -13.74 22.79
C ALA A 78 -19.05 -14.53 22.70
N GLU A 79 -20.13 -14.06 23.33
CA GLU A 79 -21.44 -14.71 23.29
C GLU A 79 -22.40 -14.11 22.25
N THR A 80 -21.92 -13.13 21.45
CA THR A 80 -22.76 -12.42 20.47
C THR A 80 -22.59 -12.98 19.07
N LEU A 81 -23.71 -13.26 18.41
CA LEU A 81 -23.78 -13.68 17.01
C LEU A 81 -24.10 -12.47 16.12
N TYR A 82 -23.36 -12.33 15.03
CA TYR A 82 -23.53 -11.33 14.00
C TYR A 82 -23.84 -12.02 12.68
N TYR A 83 -25.02 -11.76 12.13
CA TYR A 83 -25.51 -12.39 10.92
C TYR A 83 -25.35 -11.48 9.72
N PHE A 84 -24.88 -12.05 8.63
CA PHE A 84 -24.63 -11.34 7.39
C PHE A 84 -25.09 -12.15 6.19
N SER A 85 -25.41 -11.47 5.11
CA SER A 85 -25.58 -12.11 3.81
C SER A 85 -24.90 -11.30 2.72
N ARG A 86 -24.38 -11.99 1.72
CA ARG A 86 -23.66 -11.35 0.61
C ARG A 86 -24.07 -11.99 -0.70
N ASP A 87 -24.53 -11.16 -1.62
CA ASP A 87 -24.91 -11.56 -2.95
C ASP A 87 -23.68 -11.77 -3.83
N VAL A 88 -23.70 -12.82 -4.66
CA VAL A 88 -22.58 -13.16 -5.52
C VAL A 88 -22.48 -12.23 -6.73
N VAL A 89 -23.61 -11.76 -7.25
CA VAL A 89 -23.64 -10.82 -8.38
C VAL A 89 -23.31 -9.41 -7.91
N ASN A 90 -23.87 -8.99 -6.77
CA ASN A 90 -23.57 -7.69 -6.16
C ASN A 90 -22.59 -7.82 -4.99
N ALA A 91 -21.41 -8.37 -5.26
CA ALA A 91 -20.42 -8.72 -4.26
C ALA A 91 -19.76 -7.53 -3.54
N ASN A 92 -20.02 -6.28 -3.96
CA ASN A 92 -19.50 -5.07 -3.34
C ASN A 92 -20.29 -4.60 -2.12
N THR A 93 -21.41 -5.25 -1.82
CA THR A 93 -22.25 -4.96 -0.67
C THR A 93 -22.43 -6.20 0.20
N VAL A 94 -22.62 -5.97 1.50
CA VAL A 94 -22.90 -7.01 2.50
C VAL A 94 -24.07 -6.53 3.34
N ASN A 95 -25.08 -7.37 3.46
CA ASN A 95 -26.23 -7.09 4.31
C ASN A 95 -25.93 -7.50 5.76
N VAL A 96 -26.29 -6.64 6.68
CA VAL A 96 -26.37 -6.97 8.12
C VAL A 96 -27.77 -7.50 8.37
N CYS A 97 -27.87 -8.67 8.99
CA CYS A 97 -29.11 -9.38 9.17
C CYS A 97 -29.42 -9.65 10.64
N ASP A 98 -30.70 -10.00 10.90
CA ASP A 98 -31.13 -10.61 12.15
C ASP A 98 -30.83 -12.12 12.19
N ALA A 99 -31.24 -12.80 13.27
CA ALA A 99 -31.03 -14.25 13.45
C ALA A 99 -31.77 -15.12 12.41
N ASN A 100 -32.75 -14.57 11.71
CA ASN A 100 -33.49 -15.23 10.64
C ASN A 100 -32.95 -14.85 9.24
N TYR A 101 -31.83 -14.13 9.19
CA TYR A 101 -31.24 -13.58 7.97
C TYR A 101 -32.13 -12.56 7.24
N ASN A 102 -33.07 -11.91 7.92
CA ASN A 102 -33.76 -10.74 7.40
C ASN A 102 -32.84 -9.52 7.41
N VAL A 103 -32.76 -8.82 6.29
CA VAL A 103 -31.87 -7.69 6.11
C VAL A 103 -32.31 -6.51 6.98
N GLN A 104 -31.43 -6.01 7.82
CA GLN A 104 -31.62 -4.83 8.66
C GLN A 104 -30.96 -3.58 8.07
N SER A 105 -29.77 -3.75 7.49
CA SER A 105 -29.00 -2.69 6.84
C SER A 105 -28.01 -3.26 5.84
N THR A 106 -27.41 -2.39 5.01
CA THR A 106 -26.41 -2.78 4.02
C THR A 106 -25.14 -1.98 4.21
N LEU A 107 -24.02 -2.65 4.15
CA LEU A 107 -22.66 -2.07 4.22
C LEU A 107 -21.98 -2.21 2.86
N SER A 108 -21.12 -1.25 2.52
CA SER A 108 -20.13 -1.48 1.49
C SER A 108 -19.13 -2.55 1.93
N ILE A 109 -18.50 -3.25 0.99
CA ILE A 109 -17.49 -4.27 1.29
C ILE A 109 -16.35 -3.73 2.16
N ASP A 110 -15.97 -2.46 1.96
CA ASP A 110 -14.90 -1.84 2.74
C ASP A 110 -15.34 -1.55 4.17
N ASN A 111 -16.58 -1.10 4.38
CA ASN A 111 -17.14 -0.90 5.72
C ASN A 111 -17.36 -2.24 6.43
N PHE A 112 -17.73 -3.29 5.72
CA PHE A 112 -17.80 -4.64 6.28
C PHE A 112 -16.41 -5.14 6.71
N ARG A 113 -15.37 -4.96 5.89
CA ARG A 113 -13.98 -5.29 6.23
C ARG A 113 -13.49 -4.52 7.47
N LYS A 114 -13.85 -3.23 7.58
CA LYS A 114 -13.56 -2.42 8.79
C LYS A 114 -14.29 -2.98 10.01
N LYS A 115 -15.58 -3.32 9.89
CA LYS A 115 -16.36 -3.92 10.96
C LYS A 115 -15.76 -5.26 11.42
N LEU A 116 -15.32 -6.13 10.51
CA LEU A 116 -14.61 -7.35 10.88
C LEU A 116 -13.30 -7.05 11.60
N ARG A 117 -12.54 -6.06 11.17
CA ARG A 117 -11.31 -5.62 11.83
C ARG A 117 -11.56 -5.22 13.29
N GLU A 118 -12.64 -4.47 13.54
CA GLU A 118 -13.07 -4.05 14.88
C GLU A 118 -13.49 -5.26 15.72
N LEU A 119 -14.34 -6.14 15.16
CA LEU A 119 -14.83 -7.35 15.84
C LEU A 119 -13.71 -8.33 16.21
N TYR A 120 -12.66 -8.42 15.38
CA TYR A 120 -11.46 -9.21 15.68
C TYR A 120 -10.45 -8.47 16.57
N ASN A 121 -10.75 -7.22 16.99
CA ASN A 121 -9.88 -6.36 17.79
C ASN A 121 -8.47 -6.22 17.16
N ILE A 122 -8.41 -6.03 15.84
CA ILE A 122 -7.14 -5.83 15.13
C ILE A 122 -6.76 -4.36 15.21
N THR A 123 -5.85 -4.04 16.13
CA THR A 123 -5.39 -2.67 16.42
C THR A 123 -4.18 -2.23 15.59
N LEU A 124 -3.66 -3.08 14.73
CA LEU A 124 -2.48 -2.82 13.89
C LEU A 124 -2.62 -1.51 13.10
N ARG A 125 -1.64 -0.61 13.20
CA ARG A 125 -1.71 0.75 12.61
C ARG A 125 -1.87 0.72 11.09
N ASN A 126 -1.13 -0.14 10.40
CA ASN A 126 -0.93 -0.12 8.96
C ASN A 126 -1.28 -1.45 8.29
N GLY A 127 -2.49 -1.94 8.48
CA GLY A 127 -2.94 -3.16 7.84
C GLY A 127 -4.42 -3.10 7.47
N SER A 128 -4.75 -3.39 6.21
CA SER A 128 -6.14 -3.68 5.87
C SER A 128 -6.51 -5.06 6.41
N PHE A 129 -7.79 -5.27 6.77
CA PHE A 129 -8.28 -6.57 7.22
C PHE A 129 -7.90 -7.69 6.23
N ARG A 130 -8.10 -7.47 4.93
CA ARG A 130 -7.75 -8.44 3.89
C ARG A 130 -6.25 -8.65 3.73
N GLY A 131 -5.45 -7.61 3.91
CA GLY A 131 -3.99 -7.74 3.89
C GLY A 131 -3.46 -8.62 5.02
N ILE A 132 -4.15 -8.64 6.16
CA ILE A 132 -3.79 -9.46 7.31
C ILE A 132 -4.27 -10.90 7.13
N VAL A 133 -5.56 -11.12 6.80
CA VAL A 133 -6.14 -12.48 6.75
C VAL A 133 -5.91 -13.19 5.43
N GLY A 134 -5.76 -12.45 4.32
CA GLY A 134 -5.62 -13.00 2.97
C GLY A 134 -4.49 -14.02 2.81
N PRO A 135 -3.28 -13.78 3.32
CA PRO A 135 -2.17 -14.72 3.23
C PRO A 135 -2.42 -16.09 3.87
N TYR A 136 -3.39 -16.18 4.78
CA TYR A 136 -3.75 -17.44 5.45
C TYR A 136 -4.77 -18.28 4.68
N PHE A 137 -5.45 -17.73 3.69
CA PHE A 137 -6.34 -18.48 2.80
C PHE A 137 -5.53 -19.20 1.73
N ARG A 138 -5.18 -20.49 1.98
CA ARG A 138 -4.44 -21.33 1.03
C ARG A 138 -5.43 -22.12 0.17
N ILE A 139 -5.77 -21.59 -0.98
CA ILE A 139 -6.82 -22.10 -1.86
C ILE A 139 -6.22 -22.35 -3.25
N ALA A 140 -6.52 -23.53 -3.82
CA ALA A 140 -5.94 -23.96 -5.10
C ALA A 140 -6.27 -22.97 -6.24
N GLU A 141 -7.51 -22.48 -6.31
CA GLU A 141 -7.97 -21.54 -7.33
C GLU A 141 -7.32 -20.16 -7.23
N ILE A 142 -6.73 -19.81 -6.08
CA ILE A 142 -5.94 -18.58 -5.90
C ILE A 142 -4.46 -18.84 -6.25
N GLU A 143 -4.08 -20.09 -6.48
CA GLU A 143 -2.72 -20.54 -6.79
C GLU A 143 -1.66 -20.08 -5.77
N ASN A 144 -2.07 -19.84 -4.52
CA ASN A 144 -1.19 -19.39 -3.44
C ASN A 144 -0.70 -20.50 -2.50
N HIS A 145 -0.83 -21.76 -2.92
CA HIS A 145 -0.44 -22.94 -2.14
C HIS A 145 1.00 -23.41 -2.40
N ASN A 146 1.81 -22.60 -3.11
CA ASN A 146 3.20 -22.94 -3.41
C ASN A 146 4.04 -23.00 -2.12
N SER A 147 4.57 -24.16 -1.80
CA SER A 147 5.40 -24.40 -0.60
C SER A 147 6.73 -23.65 -0.60
N LEU A 148 7.25 -23.30 -1.79
CA LEU A 148 8.47 -22.51 -1.93
C LEU A 148 8.24 -20.99 -1.68
N LYS A 149 6.98 -20.56 -1.67
CA LYS A 149 6.57 -19.19 -1.43
C LYS A 149 5.47 -19.13 -0.35
N PRO A 150 5.77 -19.53 0.88
CA PRO A 150 4.75 -19.73 1.92
C PRO A 150 4.04 -18.44 2.37
N LEU A 151 4.67 -17.28 2.17
CA LEU A 151 4.13 -15.98 2.58
C LEU A 151 3.32 -15.28 1.49
N HIS A 152 3.37 -15.75 0.24
CA HIS A 152 2.67 -15.09 -0.86
C HIS A 152 1.16 -15.33 -0.77
N ALA A 153 0.38 -14.25 -0.85
CA ALA A 153 -1.08 -14.29 -0.91
C ALA A 153 -1.60 -14.62 -2.32
N PHE A 154 -0.79 -14.36 -3.36
CA PHE A 154 -1.08 -14.66 -4.78
C PHE A 154 0.24 -14.83 -5.56
N PRO A 155 0.23 -15.53 -6.71
CA PRO A 155 1.46 -15.94 -7.42
C PRO A 155 2.39 -14.80 -7.82
N SER A 156 1.83 -13.69 -8.29
CA SER A 156 2.58 -12.53 -8.78
C SER A 156 3.02 -11.56 -7.68
N GLN A 157 2.75 -11.85 -6.41
CA GLN A 157 3.18 -10.99 -5.30
C GLN A 157 4.70 -10.96 -5.20
N LYS A 158 5.26 -9.76 -5.02
CA LYS A 158 6.70 -9.63 -4.76
C LYS A 158 7.03 -10.13 -3.37
N THR A 159 8.16 -10.80 -3.23
CA THR A 159 8.61 -11.35 -1.94
C THR A 159 8.71 -10.29 -0.86
N ILE A 160 9.16 -9.08 -1.21
CA ILE A 160 9.23 -7.96 -0.27
C ILE A 160 7.84 -7.57 0.27
N ASP A 161 6.80 -7.58 -0.56
CA ASP A 161 5.44 -7.25 -0.12
C ASP A 161 4.86 -8.34 0.78
N ALA A 162 5.24 -9.61 0.55
CA ALA A 162 4.88 -10.72 1.41
C ALA A 162 5.55 -10.64 2.79
N ILE A 163 6.83 -10.26 2.84
CA ILE A 163 7.57 -10.02 4.09
C ILE A 163 6.94 -8.85 4.85
N VAL A 164 6.67 -7.74 4.16
CA VAL A 164 6.01 -6.56 4.75
C VAL A 164 4.64 -6.92 5.34
N ALA A 165 3.86 -7.78 4.66
CA ALA A 165 2.58 -8.23 5.20
C ALA A 165 2.76 -9.02 6.51
N LEU A 166 3.82 -9.81 6.62
CA LEU A 166 4.17 -10.53 7.85
C LEU A 166 4.62 -9.57 8.97
N GLU A 167 5.52 -8.63 8.66
CA GLU A 167 6.01 -7.64 9.63
C GLU A 167 4.86 -6.80 10.22
N LYS A 168 3.86 -6.46 9.41
CA LYS A 168 2.67 -5.74 9.86
C LYS A 168 1.88 -6.50 10.93
N LEU A 169 1.92 -7.82 10.96
CA LEU A 169 1.23 -8.62 11.98
C LEU A 169 1.85 -8.48 13.38
N PHE A 170 3.13 -8.12 13.45
CA PHE A 170 3.86 -7.92 14.70
C PHE A 170 3.87 -6.46 15.15
N ASP A 171 3.16 -5.56 14.43
CA ASP A 171 3.10 -4.10 14.66
C ASP A 171 4.47 -3.40 14.64
N GLU A 172 5.49 -4.04 14.05
CA GLU A 172 6.87 -3.53 13.96
C GLU A 172 7.11 -2.72 12.67
N TYR A 173 6.16 -2.78 11.74
CA TYR A 173 6.34 -2.19 10.41
C TYR A 173 6.24 -0.67 10.38
N TRP A 174 5.62 -0.04 11.38
CA TRP A 174 5.36 1.40 11.37
C TRP A 174 6.62 2.27 11.28
N HIS A 175 7.71 1.86 11.91
CA HIS A 175 9.01 2.52 11.79
C HIS A 175 9.54 2.48 10.35
N ILE A 176 9.43 1.31 9.71
CA ILE A 176 9.90 1.10 8.33
C ILE A 176 9.05 1.92 7.35
N GLU A 177 7.75 2.05 7.59
CA GLU A 177 6.83 2.79 6.74
C GLU A 177 7.17 4.29 6.72
N GLU A 178 7.49 4.87 7.86
CA GLU A 178 7.92 6.28 7.96
C GLU A 178 9.18 6.52 7.10
N TYR A 179 10.17 5.64 7.18
CA TYR A 179 11.36 5.72 6.34
C TYR A 179 11.07 5.50 4.85
N LYS A 180 10.16 4.61 4.50
CA LYS A 180 9.73 4.41 3.11
C LYS A 180 9.04 5.63 2.53
N ASP A 181 8.22 6.31 3.30
CA ASP A 181 7.57 7.56 2.86
C ASP A 181 8.60 8.68 2.62
N VAL A 182 9.59 8.80 3.49
CA VAL A 182 10.70 9.73 3.31
C VAL A 182 11.51 9.39 2.05
N LEU A 183 11.82 8.11 1.86
CA LEU A 183 12.54 7.62 0.68
C LEU A 183 11.76 7.92 -0.60
N LYS A 184 10.49 7.59 -0.64
CA LYS A 184 9.60 7.86 -1.79
C LYS A 184 9.58 9.34 -2.16
N LYS A 185 9.40 10.23 -1.16
CA LYS A 185 9.45 11.68 -1.39
C LYS A 185 10.79 12.15 -1.95
N ARG A 186 11.89 11.56 -1.50
CA ARG A 186 13.23 11.87 -2.03
C ARG A 186 13.41 11.36 -3.47
N GLU A 187 12.93 10.17 -3.78
CA GLU A 187 12.96 9.61 -5.13
C GLU A 187 12.11 10.44 -6.11
N GLU A 188 10.94 10.90 -5.69
CA GLU A 188 10.08 11.78 -6.49
C GLU A 188 10.77 13.12 -6.77
N LYS A 189 11.41 13.73 -5.76
CA LYS A 189 12.21 14.94 -5.94
C LYS A 189 13.39 14.72 -6.90
N LEU A 190 14.09 13.60 -6.77
CA LEU A 190 15.20 13.24 -7.67
C LEU A 190 14.71 13.03 -9.10
N LYS A 191 13.58 12.36 -9.30
CA LYS A 191 12.96 12.19 -10.63
C LYS A 191 12.57 13.55 -11.24
N ALA A 192 11.93 14.42 -10.45
CA ALA A 192 11.56 15.76 -10.92
C ALA A 192 12.78 16.60 -11.29
N HIS A 193 13.82 16.58 -10.46
CA HIS A 193 15.08 17.27 -10.75
C HIS A 193 15.73 16.73 -12.04
N ASN A 194 15.82 15.41 -12.21
CA ASN A 194 16.38 14.80 -13.40
C ASN A 194 15.56 15.09 -14.67
N ALA A 195 14.23 15.17 -14.55
CA ALA A 195 13.35 15.55 -15.65
C ALA A 195 13.56 17.02 -16.04
N ALA A 196 13.58 17.94 -15.07
CA ALA A 196 13.84 19.35 -15.30
C ALA A 196 15.21 19.59 -15.97
N ARG A 197 16.22 18.82 -15.55
CA ARG A 197 17.56 18.86 -16.17
C ARG A 197 17.56 18.36 -17.59
N LYS A 198 16.85 17.25 -17.91
CA LYS A 198 16.73 16.73 -19.28
C LYS A 198 16.03 17.72 -20.21
N GLN A 199 15.11 18.51 -19.69
CA GLN A 199 14.38 19.54 -20.43
C GLN A 199 15.13 20.90 -20.49
N ALA A 200 16.39 20.94 -20.01
CA ALA A 200 17.20 22.17 -19.95
C ALA A 200 16.53 23.32 -19.17
N LEU A 201 15.60 23.01 -18.26
CA LEU A 201 14.93 24.01 -17.41
C LEU A 201 15.79 24.44 -16.22
N LEU A 202 16.86 23.71 -15.91
CA LEU A 202 17.82 24.09 -14.88
C LEU A 202 19.09 24.64 -15.55
N PRO A 203 19.52 25.84 -15.17
CA PRO A 203 20.79 26.40 -15.67
C PRO A 203 21.93 25.46 -15.29
N ASN A 204 22.87 25.26 -16.19
CA ASN A 204 24.07 24.41 -16.15
C ASN A 204 24.41 23.80 -14.78
N SER A 205 23.65 22.81 -14.38
CA SER A 205 23.95 22.12 -13.12
C SER A 205 25.20 21.26 -13.29
N VAL A 206 26.18 21.50 -12.44
CA VAL A 206 27.41 20.72 -12.34
C VAL A 206 27.08 19.24 -12.11
N THR A 207 27.38 18.40 -13.08
CA THR A 207 26.86 17.02 -13.12
C THR A 207 27.82 15.98 -12.63
N THR A 208 29.08 16.35 -12.43
CA THR A 208 30.13 15.42 -12.00
C THR A 208 30.98 16.04 -10.90
N LYS A 209 31.59 15.19 -10.05
CA LYS A 209 32.51 15.62 -9.01
C LYS A 209 33.68 16.43 -9.59
N THR A 210 34.13 16.07 -10.79
CA THR A 210 35.22 16.76 -11.51
C THR A 210 34.77 18.15 -11.95
N ALA A 211 33.57 18.29 -12.50
CA ALA A 211 33.04 19.60 -12.90
C ALA A 211 32.77 20.48 -11.69
N TYR A 212 32.31 19.93 -10.57
CA TYR A 212 32.17 20.67 -9.31
C TYR A 212 33.53 21.23 -8.84
N LYS A 213 34.56 20.40 -8.77
CA LYS A 213 35.91 20.84 -8.38
C LYS A 213 36.44 21.95 -9.30
N ARG A 214 36.26 21.76 -10.62
CA ARG A 214 36.67 22.79 -11.60
C ARG A 214 35.96 24.12 -11.37
N ASN A 215 34.66 24.12 -11.12
CA ASN A 215 33.91 25.33 -10.85
C ASN A 215 34.35 25.99 -9.54
N THR A 216 34.61 25.20 -8.49
CA THR A 216 35.13 25.74 -7.22
C THR A 216 36.46 26.42 -7.40
N THR A 217 37.39 25.81 -8.13
CA THR A 217 38.71 26.45 -8.42
C THR A 217 38.57 27.72 -9.26
N GLU A 218 37.61 27.71 -10.23
CA GLU A 218 37.36 28.88 -11.05
C GLU A 218 36.72 30.03 -10.23
N ILE A 219 35.83 29.72 -9.31
CA ILE A 219 35.27 30.71 -8.37
C ILE A 219 36.38 31.34 -7.52
N GLU A 220 37.24 30.52 -6.91
CA GLU A 220 38.38 31.00 -6.11
C GLU A 220 39.34 31.89 -6.93
N ARG A 221 39.55 31.55 -8.21
CA ARG A 221 40.36 32.37 -9.13
C ARG A 221 39.70 33.75 -9.40
N LEU A 222 38.40 33.71 -9.72
CA LEU A 222 37.66 34.94 -10.02
C LEU A 222 37.51 35.84 -8.79
N GLU A 223 37.36 35.28 -7.60
CA GLU A 223 37.32 36.06 -6.35
C GLU A 223 38.64 36.77 -6.10
N LYS A 224 39.80 36.13 -6.32
CA LYS A 224 41.12 36.78 -6.22
C LYS A 224 41.31 37.88 -7.26
N GLU A 225 40.93 37.63 -8.51
CA GLU A 225 40.99 38.61 -9.59
C GLU A 225 40.14 39.84 -9.28
N LEU A 226 38.95 39.62 -8.71
CA LEU A 226 38.06 40.71 -8.27
C LEU A 226 38.65 41.52 -7.12
N GLU A 227 39.29 40.85 -6.14
CA GLU A 227 39.99 41.53 -5.04
C GLU A 227 41.18 42.34 -5.55
N GLU A 228 41.98 41.80 -6.48
CA GLU A 228 43.10 42.53 -7.10
C GLU A 228 42.62 43.78 -7.89
N LEU A 229 41.56 43.64 -8.68
CA LEU A 229 40.96 44.75 -9.43
C LEU A 229 40.39 45.82 -8.50
N THR A 230 39.72 45.40 -7.41
CA THR A 230 39.19 46.36 -6.41
C THR A 230 40.32 47.17 -5.76
N LEU A 231 41.41 46.48 -5.34
CA LEU A 231 42.59 47.15 -4.78
C LEU A 231 43.28 48.08 -5.80
N GLN A 232 43.30 47.69 -7.07
CA GLN A 232 43.86 48.53 -8.13
C GLN A 232 43.00 49.77 -8.38
N THR A 233 41.68 49.61 -8.43
CA THR A 233 40.73 50.71 -8.56
C THR A 233 40.84 51.70 -7.39
N ASP A 234 40.95 51.22 -6.15
CA ASP A 234 41.13 52.05 -4.96
C ASP A 234 42.45 52.84 -5.00
N ARG A 235 43.53 52.21 -5.51
CA ARG A 235 44.82 52.90 -5.69
C ARG A 235 44.76 53.95 -6.77
N ASP A 236 44.09 53.68 -7.88
CA ASP A 236 43.97 54.63 -8.99
C ASP A 236 43.08 55.81 -8.59
N LEU A 237 41.95 55.57 -7.91
CA LEU A 237 41.14 56.67 -7.32
C LEU A 237 41.90 57.49 -6.28
N SER A 238 42.75 56.85 -5.47
CA SER A 238 43.57 57.53 -4.49
C SER A 238 44.62 58.45 -5.17
N LYS A 239 45.21 58.00 -6.30
CA LYS A 239 46.15 58.81 -7.09
C LYS A 239 45.46 60.00 -7.77
N GLU A 240 44.31 59.75 -8.40
CA GLU A 240 43.52 60.76 -9.07
C GLU A 240 43.09 61.88 -8.09
N ASN A 241 42.62 61.51 -6.88
CA ASN A 241 42.31 62.47 -5.81
C ASN A 241 43.49 63.22 -5.30
N THR A 242 44.72 62.65 -5.28
CA THR A 242 45.93 63.34 -4.90
C THR A 242 46.39 64.30 -5.98
N GLU A 243 46.30 63.93 -7.24
CA GLU A 243 46.64 64.80 -8.38
C GLU A 243 45.66 66.00 -8.49
N GLU A 244 44.36 65.80 -8.28
CA GLU A 244 43.37 66.89 -8.22
C GLU A 244 43.62 67.81 -7.03
N ALA A 245 43.95 67.26 -5.85
CA ALA A 245 44.29 68.07 -4.68
C ALA A 245 45.53 68.94 -4.89
N ASP A 246 46.54 68.37 -5.56
CA ASP A 246 47.80 69.10 -5.90
C ASP A 246 47.51 70.16 -6.94
N GLN A 247 46.69 69.93 -7.97
CA GLN A 247 46.28 70.97 -8.94
C GLN A 247 45.48 72.06 -8.28
N VAL A 248 44.56 71.76 -7.37
CA VAL A 248 43.80 72.78 -6.62
C VAL A 248 44.73 73.61 -5.71
N SER A 249 45.74 72.99 -5.11
CA SER A 249 46.72 73.61 -4.28
C SER A 249 47.61 74.58 -5.10
N GLU A 250 48.04 74.18 -6.30
CA GLU A 250 48.80 74.99 -7.24
C GLU A 250 48.01 76.20 -7.72
N ILE A 251 46.73 76.06 -8.03
CA ILE A 251 45.87 77.16 -8.44
C ILE A 251 45.66 78.15 -7.28
N LYS A 252 45.46 77.63 -6.06
CA LYS A 252 45.34 78.52 -4.86
C LYS A 252 46.62 79.26 -4.52
N GLY A 253 47.79 78.77 -4.87
CA GLY A 253 49.08 79.43 -4.67
C GLY A 253 49.40 80.50 -5.69
N LYS A 254 48.59 80.60 -6.77
CA LYS A 254 48.72 81.59 -7.84
C LYS A 254 47.73 82.75 -7.71
N ILE A 255 46.87 82.74 -6.70
CA ILE A 255 45.99 83.87 -6.28
C ILE A 255 46.58 84.55 -5.06
#